data_c80c780408cfabe5caa372af09a0444a
#
_entry.id   c80c780408cfabe5caa372af09a0444a
#
_cell.length_a   1.000
_cell.length_b   1.000
_cell.length_c   1.000
_cell.angle_alpha   90.00
_cell.angle_beta   90.00
_cell.angle_gamma   90.00
#
_symmetry.space_group_name_H-M   'P 1'
#
loop_
_entity.id
_entity.type
_entity.pdbx_description
1 polymer ?
#
loop_
_entity_poly.entity_id
_entity_poly.type
_entity_poly.pdbx_seq_one_letter_code
_entity_poly.pdbx_strand_id
1 'polypeptide(L)'
;MTSEKKKKIKPEKPRGFEDISGDDLLSLQGLISKIEDTYKFYGFDKLETSTIELSDVIGSYLPDQDRPNEGVFSFEDEDGRWLSLRYDLTAGLARYVAENYDSLPKPFRRYQSGWVFRNEKSGPGRFRQFMQVDADTVGSANPLSDAEMCMMFSDVFENIGIETKDYIIRLNNRNLLDALLNQVKISIKDNNDQYLTVMRSIDKLDRLGIKGVRELLGKGRKDKSGDFTKGADLSNEQIDLIINFLNQGEECKKVSRENALLNLNKTFCESDKFEEAIGELNSISSILDDLGYNEEKIAIDPSVVRGLGYYTGPIYEADLVFPKNEELNNFGSVGGGGRYDNLVDRLKGVKVPATGISIGVSRLLSAIKILNKNNINFTSVDAVVLIMDHSDKSFYFNLATQLRSEGIVADLYMGDSNMKAQLKYADKKGARVAIIVGEDEKASNSVTIKDLFKGKEVSSEISENEEWRSGKSSQITVSIDKMVESTKDIIKNSS
;
A
#
# COMPACT_ATOMS: atom_id res chain seq x y z
N MET A 1 7.83 -37.26 43.86
CA MET A 1 7.18 -36.15 43.15
C MET A 1 8.08 -35.73 42.04
N THR A 2 7.82 -36.22 40.83
CA THR A 2 8.57 -35.89 39.62
C THR A 2 8.05 -34.51 39.15
N SER A 3 8.91 -33.48 39.21
CA SER A 3 8.57 -32.15 38.65
C SER A 3 8.41 -32.24 37.14
N GLU A 4 7.18 -32.20 36.65
CA GLU A 4 6.94 -32.00 35.23
C GLU A 4 7.62 -30.70 34.81
N LYS A 5 8.67 -30.81 34.00
CA LYS A 5 9.30 -29.66 33.34
C LYS A 5 8.22 -29.02 32.45
N LYS A 6 7.63 -27.88 32.85
CA LYS A 6 6.77 -27.08 32.00
C LYS A 6 7.44 -26.87 30.66
N LYS A 7 6.83 -27.44 29.59
CA LYS A 7 7.32 -27.32 28.22
C LYS A 7 7.29 -25.80 27.87
N LYS A 8 8.47 -25.19 27.68
CA LYS A 8 8.56 -23.78 27.31
C LYS A 8 7.90 -23.60 25.94
N ILE A 9 6.90 -22.75 25.89
CA ILE A 9 6.27 -22.34 24.64
C ILE A 9 7.30 -21.51 23.86
N LYS A 10 7.53 -21.86 22.59
CA LYS A 10 8.41 -21.11 21.71
C LYS A 10 7.72 -19.83 21.26
N PRO A 11 8.31 -18.64 21.43
CA PRO A 11 7.70 -17.37 21.03
C PRO A 11 7.86 -17.19 19.51
N GLU A 12 6.97 -17.83 18.72
CA GLU A 12 6.94 -17.75 17.26
C GLU A 12 5.71 -17.00 16.78
N LYS A 13 5.90 -16.18 15.76
CA LYS A 13 4.80 -15.52 15.02
C LYS A 13 4.20 -16.48 13.99
N PRO A 14 2.90 -16.39 13.70
CA PRO A 14 2.31 -17.08 12.57
C PRO A 14 2.98 -16.61 11.27
N ARG A 15 3.15 -17.52 10.32
CA ARG A 15 3.79 -17.20 9.04
C ARG A 15 2.98 -16.17 8.26
N GLY A 16 3.64 -15.09 7.79
CA GLY A 16 3.03 -14.01 7.02
C GLY A 16 2.33 -12.94 7.88
N PHE A 17 2.54 -12.99 9.22
CA PHE A 17 2.12 -11.95 10.16
C PHE A 17 3.37 -11.28 10.75
N GLU A 18 3.39 -9.96 10.73
CA GLU A 18 4.53 -9.17 11.17
C GLU A 18 4.14 -8.28 12.37
N ASP A 19 5.06 -8.18 13.35
CA ASP A 19 5.00 -7.12 14.35
C ASP A 19 5.67 -5.89 13.77
N ILE A 20 5.00 -4.76 13.80
CA ILE A 20 5.52 -3.48 13.30
C ILE A 20 5.73 -2.57 14.51
N SER A 21 6.91 -2.00 14.64
CA SER A 21 7.27 -1.14 15.78
C SER A 21 8.20 0.00 15.40
N GLY A 22 8.35 0.99 16.28
CA GLY A 22 9.26 2.10 16.09
C GLY A 22 8.98 2.90 14.82
N ASP A 23 10.02 3.24 14.09
CA ASP A 23 9.98 4.10 12.90
C ASP A 23 9.14 3.51 11.76
N ASP A 24 9.07 2.18 11.67
CA ASP A 24 8.25 1.48 10.69
C ASP A 24 6.76 1.70 10.92
N LEU A 25 6.32 1.68 12.18
CA LEU A 25 4.93 1.95 12.54
C LEU A 25 4.57 3.41 12.34
N LEU A 26 5.46 4.32 12.70
CA LEU A 26 5.28 5.75 12.47
C LEU A 26 5.21 6.07 10.98
N SER A 27 6.09 5.49 10.17
CA SER A 27 6.08 5.64 8.72
C SER A 27 4.77 5.12 8.11
N LEU A 28 4.28 3.96 8.59
CA LEU A 28 3.00 3.41 8.16
C LEU A 28 1.84 4.36 8.50
N GLN A 29 1.79 4.88 9.73
CA GLN A 29 0.77 5.82 10.18
C GLN A 29 0.83 7.15 9.43
N GLY A 30 2.04 7.67 9.18
CA GLY A 30 2.26 8.87 8.38
C GLY A 30 1.77 8.74 6.94
N LEU A 31 2.04 7.59 6.29
CA LEU A 31 1.51 7.29 4.96
C LEU A 31 -0.02 7.23 4.96
N ILE A 32 -0.61 6.52 5.94
CA ILE A 32 -2.08 6.43 6.07
C ILE A 32 -2.66 7.84 6.20
N SER A 33 -2.11 8.68 7.08
CA SER A 33 -2.60 10.05 7.29
C SER A 33 -2.58 10.87 6.00
N LYS A 34 -1.48 10.85 5.24
CA LYS A 34 -1.35 11.58 3.98
C LYS A 34 -2.35 11.11 2.90
N ILE A 35 -2.58 9.79 2.82
CA ILE A 35 -3.57 9.21 1.90
C ILE A 35 -4.99 9.63 2.31
N GLU A 36 -5.33 9.49 3.60
CA GLU A 36 -6.63 9.90 4.14
C GLU A 36 -6.89 11.40 3.95
N ASP A 37 -5.87 12.24 4.11
CA ASP A 37 -5.99 13.68 3.91
C ASP A 37 -6.29 14.01 2.44
N THR A 38 -5.66 13.31 1.48
CA THR A 38 -6.01 13.45 0.06
C THR A 38 -7.50 13.11 -0.17
N TYR A 39 -7.98 11.97 0.35
CA TYR A 39 -9.39 11.59 0.19
C TYR A 39 -10.37 12.57 0.84
N LYS A 40 -10.02 13.16 1.99
CA LYS A 40 -10.79 14.24 2.62
C LYS A 40 -10.89 15.48 1.74
N PHE A 41 -9.79 15.88 1.06
CA PHE A 41 -9.80 17.02 0.13
C PHE A 41 -10.74 16.78 -1.06
N TYR A 42 -10.90 15.53 -1.47
CA TYR A 42 -11.88 15.13 -2.49
C TYR A 42 -13.33 15.03 -1.94
N GLY A 43 -13.55 15.26 -0.64
CA GLY A 43 -14.87 15.26 -0.01
C GLY A 43 -15.41 13.86 0.29
N PHE A 44 -14.54 12.87 0.53
CA PHE A 44 -14.96 11.54 0.97
C PHE A 44 -15.12 11.50 2.49
N ASP A 45 -16.14 10.78 2.95
CA ASP A 45 -16.42 10.57 4.38
C ASP A 45 -15.68 9.33 4.91
N LYS A 46 -15.19 9.41 6.15
CA LYS A 46 -14.56 8.25 6.79
C LYS A 46 -15.62 7.26 7.24
N LEU A 47 -15.46 5.99 6.84
CA LEU A 47 -16.27 4.87 7.29
C LEU A 47 -15.36 3.80 7.91
N GLU A 48 -15.79 3.18 9.02
CA GLU A 48 -15.16 1.97 9.57
C GLU A 48 -16.18 0.84 9.59
N THR A 49 -15.90 -0.24 8.87
CA THR A 49 -16.71 -1.47 8.87
C THR A 49 -16.09 -2.54 9.76
N SER A 50 -16.82 -3.58 10.09
CA SER A 50 -16.34 -4.67 10.94
C SER A 50 -15.09 -5.37 10.34
N THR A 51 -14.17 -5.77 11.21
CA THR A 51 -13.01 -6.60 10.83
C THR A 51 -13.39 -8.06 10.59
N ILE A 52 -14.47 -8.50 11.23
CA ILE A 52 -15.05 -9.83 11.10
C ILE A 52 -16.42 -9.69 10.45
N GLU A 53 -16.67 -10.41 9.40
CA GLU A 53 -17.95 -10.45 8.69
C GLU A 53 -18.50 -11.88 8.66
N LEU A 54 -19.79 -12.04 8.42
CA LEU A 54 -20.34 -13.35 8.09
C LEU A 54 -19.68 -13.87 6.80
N SER A 55 -19.28 -15.13 6.79
CA SER A 55 -18.60 -15.75 5.62
C SER A 55 -19.44 -15.65 4.34
N ASP A 56 -20.76 -15.68 4.45
CA ASP A 56 -21.69 -15.50 3.33
C ASP A 56 -21.62 -14.07 2.73
N VAL A 57 -21.23 -13.07 3.50
CA VAL A 57 -21.01 -11.71 3.00
C VAL A 57 -19.74 -11.66 2.17
N ILE A 58 -18.68 -12.34 2.59
CA ILE A 58 -17.36 -12.34 1.94
C ILE A 58 -17.31 -13.40 0.82
N GLY A 59 -17.82 -14.59 1.06
CA GLY A 59 -17.55 -15.84 0.33
C GLY A 59 -17.85 -15.85 -1.17
N SER A 60 -18.74 -15.03 -1.67
CA SER A 60 -19.09 -15.06 -3.11
C SER A 60 -18.16 -14.22 -3.98
N TYR A 61 -17.22 -13.49 -3.39
CA TYR A 61 -16.18 -12.74 -4.11
C TYR A 61 -14.84 -13.48 -4.14
N LEU A 62 -14.77 -14.65 -3.50
CA LEU A 62 -13.54 -15.42 -3.45
C LEU A 62 -13.42 -16.29 -4.71
N PRO A 63 -12.20 -16.43 -5.26
CA PRO A 63 -11.97 -17.16 -6.50
C PRO A 63 -12.31 -18.66 -6.43
N ASP A 64 -12.44 -19.26 -5.23
CA ASP A 64 -12.72 -20.69 -5.02
C ASP A 64 -13.83 -20.90 -3.98
N GLN A 65 -15.07 -21.04 -4.47
CA GLN A 65 -16.25 -21.29 -3.63
C GLN A 65 -16.25 -22.69 -2.99
N ASP A 66 -15.55 -23.66 -3.58
CA ASP A 66 -15.53 -25.05 -3.12
C ASP A 66 -14.60 -25.31 -1.93
N ARG A 67 -13.81 -24.31 -1.53
CA ARG A 67 -12.86 -24.39 -0.42
C ARG A 67 -12.94 -23.15 0.47
N PRO A 68 -13.86 -23.13 1.45
CA PRO A 68 -14.14 -21.92 2.26
C PRO A 68 -12.94 -21.36 3.02
N ASN A 69 -11.86 -22.13 3.18
CA ASN A 69 -10.62 -21.67 3.83
C ASN A 69 -9.47 -21.40 2.84
N GLU A 70 -9.66 -21.56 1.54
CA GLU A 70 -8.64 -21.25 0.56
C GLU A 70 -8.70 -19.75 0.23
N GLY A 71 -7.71 -19.00 0.72
CA GLY A 71 -7.61 -17.54 0.56
C GLY A 71 -8.19 -16.71 1.73
N VAL A 72 -9.02 -17.28 2.60
CA VAL A 72 -9.68 -16.58 3.70
C VAL A 72 -9.42 -17.25 5.04
N PHE A 73 -9.39 -16.46 6.12
CA PHE A 73 -9.39 -16.99 7.49
C PHE A 73 -10.82 -17.02 8.01
N SER A 74 -11.36 -18.21 8.24
CA SER A 74 -12.74 -18.42 8.71
C SER A 74 -12.78 -19.33 9.93
N PHE A 75 -13.79 -19.12 10.77
CA PHE A 75 -14.05 -19.88 11.99
C PHE A 75 -15.56 -19.85 12.34
N GLU A 76 -16.02 -20.79 13.13
CA GLU A 76 -17.41 -20.80 13.63
C GLU A 76 -17.53 -19.99 14.93
N ASP A 77 -18.66 -19.28 15.09
CA ASP A 77 -19.06 -18.63 16.34
C ASP A 77 -19.79 -19.63 17.28
N GLU A 78 -20.23 -19.14 18.44
CA GLU A 78 -20.94 -19.93 19.45
C GLU A 78 -22.29 -20.48 18.95
N ASP A 79 -22.89 -19.82 17.96
CA ASP A 79 -24.18 -20.20 17.34
C ASP A 79 -23.99 -21.12 16.11
N GLY A 80 -22.76 -21.52 15.79
CA GLY A 80 -22.41 -22.34 14.62
C GLY A 80 -22.45 -21.58 13.30
N ARG A 81 -22.38 -20.23 13.31
CA ARG A 81 -22.30 -19.44 12.09
C ARG A 81 -20.86 -19.24 11.69
N TRP A 82 -20.60 -19.36 10.39
CA TRP A 82 -19.28 -19.11 9.84
C TRP A 82 -18.99 -17.60 9.76
N LEU A 83 -17.94 -17.21 10.43
CA LEU A 83 -17.36 -15.88 10.44
C LEU A 83 -16.02 -15.90 9.68
N SER A 84 -15.68 -14.79 9.05
CA SER A 84 -14.41 -14.60 8.34
C SER A 84 -13.74 -13.28 8.68
N LEU A 85 -12.42 -13.30 8.77
CA LEU A 85 -11.66 -12.06 8.75
C LEU A 85 -11.78 -11.40 7.37
N ARG A 86 -12.01 -10.09 7.34
CA ARG A 86 -12.19 -9.33 6.09
C ARG A 86 -10.99 -9.51 5.15
N TYR A 87 -11.26 -9.92 3.93
CA TYR A 87 -10.28 -10.12 2.87
C TYR A 87 -9.89 -8.82 2.17
N ASP A 88 -10.83 -7.87 2.11
CA ASP A 88 -10.74 -6.51 1.62
C ASP A 88 -11.63 -5.57 2.46
N LEU A 89 -11.69 -4.30 2.10
CA LEU A 89 -12.57 -3.33 2.74
C LEU A 89 -13.88 -3.12 1.96
N THR A 90 -14.02 -3.73 0.79
CA THR A 90 -15.14 -3.50 -0.13
C THR A 90 -16.33 -4.42 0.16
N ALA A 91 -16.10 -5.66 0.62
CA ALA A 91 -17.18 -6.56 1.01
C ALA A 91 -17.99 -5.99 2.20
N GLY A 92 -17.30 -5.46 3.22
CA GLY A 92 -17.93 -4.76 4.34
C GLY A 92 -18.69 -3.51 3.92
N LEU A 93 -18.15 -2.75 2.94
CA LEU A 93 -18.86 -1.61 2.34
C LEU A 93 -20.17 -2.05 1.67
N ALA A 94 -20.13 -3.12 0.87
CA ALA A 94 -21.32 -3.60 0.18
C ALA A 94 -22.44 -3.97 1.16
N ARG A 95 -22.11 -4.66 2.26
CA ARG A 95 -23.07 -4.97 3.33
C ARG A 95 -23.60 -3.68 3.97
N TYR A 96 -22.72 -2.74 4.32
CA TYR A 96 -23.12 -1.48 4.93
C TYR A 96 -24.07 -0.68 4.02
N VAL A 97 -23.75 -0.59 2.73
CA VAL A 97 -24.61 0.09 1.76
C VAL A 97 -25.96 -0.64 1.59
N ALA A 98 -25.95 -1.97 1.51
CA ALA A 98 -27.19 -2.75 1.39
C ALA A 98 -28.11 -2.55 2.61
N GLU A 99 -27.55 -2.52 3.81
CA GLU A 99 -28.26 -2.32 5.08
C GLU A 99 -28.83 -0.90 5.21
N ASN A 100 -28.07 0.12 4.79
CA ASN A 100 -28.42 1.53 4.99
C ASN A 100 -28.86 2.24 3.68
N TYR A 101 -29.17 1.48 2.62
CA TYR A 101 -29.36 1.98 1.26
C TYR A 101 -30.28 3.19 1.14
N ASP A 102 -31.39 3.18 1.88
CA ASP A 102 -32.43 4.22 1.77
C ASP A 102 -32.07 5.51 2.54
N SER A 103 -31.16 5.43 3.49
CA SER A 103 -30.71 6.57 4.33
C SER A 103 -29.42 7.22 3.85
N LEU A 104 -28.61 6.52 3.02
CA LEU A 104 -27.36 7.07 2.52
C LEU A 104 -27.57 8.12 1.42
N PRO A 105 -26.71 9.17 1.37
CA PRO A 105 -26.69 10.08 0.21
C PRO A 105 -26.33 9.33 -1.07
N LYS A 106 -26.79 9.84 -2.22
CA LYS A 106 -26.50 9.25 -3.54
C LYS A 106 -25.95 10.32 -4.47
N PRO A 107 -24.67 10.21 -4.89
CA PRO A 107 -23.71 9.14 -4.58
C PRO A 107 -23.23 9.17 -3.12
N PHE A 108 -22.94 7.98 -2.58
CA PHE A 108 -22.27 7.82 -1.30
C PHE A 108 -20.77 7.66 -1.55
N ARG A 109 -19.98 8.53 -0.95
CA ARG A 109 -18.52 8.62 -1.15
C ARG A 109 -17.84 8.39 0.18
N ARG A 110 -17.07 7.30 0.29
CA ARG A 110 -16.41 6.95 1.56
C ARG A 110 -14.95 6.57 1.36
N TYR A 111 -14.15 6.72 2.42
CA TYR A 111 -12.84 6.09 2.51
C TYR A 111 -12.71 5.32 3.82
N GLN A 112 -11.79 4.33 3.83
CA GLN A 112 -11.49 3.51 4.99
C GLN A 112 -10.04 3.08 4.96
N SER A 113 -9.35 3.13 6.12
CA SER A 113 -8.08 2.46 6.35
C SER A 113 -8.30 1.25 7.25
N GLY A 114 -7.64 0.12 6.96
CA GLY A 114 -7.83 -1.06 7.79
C GLY A 114 -6.92 -2.23 7.44
N TRP A 115 -6.69 -3.08 8.45
CA TRP A 115 -6.04 -4.36 8.26
C TRP A 115 -6.96 -5.31 7.51
N VAL A 116 -6.40 -5.97 6.49
CA VAL A 116 -7.06 -7.05 5.74
C VAL A 116 -6.24 -8.32 5.83
N PHE A 117 -6.91 -9.45 5.64
CA PHE A 117 -6.35 -10.77 5.96
C PHE A 117 -6.53 -11.71 4.78
N ARG A 118 -5.42 -12.26 4.25
CA ARG A 118 -5.45 -13.18 3.12
C ARG A 118 -4.69 -14.47 3.45
N ASN A 119 -5.36 -15.60 3.39
CA ASN A 119 -4.75 -16.91 3.66
C ASN A 119 -4.00 -17.44 2.43
N GLU A 120 -3.17 -16.61 1.82
CA GLU A 120 -2.36 -16.94 0.67
C GLU A 120 -0.92 -17.31 1.06
N LYS A 121 -0.16 -17.82 0.09
CA LYS A 121 1.27 -18.09 0.28
C LYS A 121 2.02 -16.77 0.42
N SER A 122 2.62 -16.53 1.60
CA SER A 122 3.43 -15.35 1.87
C SER A 122 4.74 -15.34 1.05
N GLY A 123 5.23 -14.14 0.71
CA GLY A 123 6.47 -13.90 -0.02
C GLY A 123 6.96 -12.46 0.14
N PRO A 124 8.04 -12.04 -0.53
CA PRO A 124 8.51 -10.66 -0.49
C PRO A 124 7.40 -9.67 -0.85
N GLY A 125 7.12 -8.70 0.04
CA GLY A 125 6.02 -7.73 -0.11
C GLY A 125 4.61 -8.32 -0.11
N ARG A 126 4.44 -9.62 0.21
CA ARG A 126 3.15 -10.31 0.33
C ARG A 126 2.97 -10.86 1.73
N PHE A 127 2.12 -10.18 2.48
CA PHE A 127 1.76 -10.51 3.86
C PHE A 127 0.39 -11.18 3.90
N ARG A 128 0.12 -11.93 4.97
CA ARG A 128 -1.20 -12.47 5.26
C ARG A 128 -2.08 -11.49 6.03
N GLN A 129 -1.45 -10.54 6.70
CA GLN A 129 -2.08 -9.36 7.29
C GLN A 129 -1.37 -8.13 6.75
N PHE A 130 -2.10 -7.20 6.14
CA PHE A 130 -1.54 -5.97 5.59
C PHE A 130 -2.55 -4.83 5.62
N MET A 131 -2.03 -3.61 5.62
CA MET A 131 -2.83 -2.40 5.67
C MET A 131 -3.25 -1.97 4.27
N GLN A 132 -4.56 -1.72 4.11
CA GLN A 132 -5.15 -1.09 2.94
C GLN A 132 -5.77 0.26 3.31
N VAL A 133 -5.81 1.17 2.34
CA VAL A 133 -6.61 2.40 2.39
C VAL A 133 -7.39 2.50 1.10
N ASP A 134 -8.70 2.40 1.21
CA ASP A 134 -9.64 2.33 0.09
C ASP A 134 -10.50 3.59 0.05
N ALA A 135 -10.86 4.04 -1.16
CA ALA A 135 -11.87 5.06 -1.40
C ALA A 135 -12.83 4.60 -2.47
N ASP A 136 -14.14 4.81 -2.25
CA ASP A 136 -15.20 4.33 -3.15
C ASP A 136 -16.30 5.37 -3.30
N THR A 137 -16.83 5.47 -4.52
CA THR A 137 -18.04 6.21 -4.88
C THR A 137 -19.12 5.20 -5.27
N VAL A 138 -20.20 5.15 -4.50
CA VAL A 138 -21.31 4.21 -4.68
C VAL A 138 -22.58 4.97 -5.08
N GLY A 139 -23.25 4.53 -6.14
CA GLY A 139 -24.47 5.17 -6.66
C GLY A 139 -24.22 6.14 -7.81
N SER A 140 -23.05 6.08 -8.49
CA SER A 140 -22.74 6.86 -9.69
C SER A 140 -22.31 5.98 -10.85
N ALA A 141 -23.04 6.08 -11.97
CA ALA A 141 -22.67 5.46 -13.25
C ALA A 141 -21.87 6.41 -14.14
N ASN A 142 -21.61 7.65 -13.69
CA ASN A 142 -20.96 8.67 -14.49
C ASN A 142 -19.44 8.39 -14.61
N PRO A 143 -18.85 8.44 -15.83
CA PRO A 143 -17.40 8.30 -16.04
C PRO A 143 -16.53 9.31 -15.26
N LEU A 144 -17.11 10.44 -14.83
CA LEU A 144 -16.45 11.38 -13.92
C LEU A 144 -15.96 10.70 -12.65
N SER A 145 -16.72 9.74 -12.11
CA SER A 145 -16.31 9.01 -10.90
C SER A 145 -15.09 8.13 -11.15
N ASP A 146 -14.95 7.58 -12.35
CA ASP A 146 -13.81 6.74 -12.73
C ASP A 146 -12.57 7.60 -13.01
N ALA A 147 -12.73 8.74 -13.66
CA ALA A 147 -11.65 9.72 -13.86
C ALA A 147 -11.12 10.23 -12.50
N GLU A 148 -12.03 10.56 -11.56
CA GLU A 148 -11.67 11.01 -10.22
C GLU A 148 -10.86 9.97 -9.46
N MET A 149 -11.17 8.66 -9.58
CA MET A 149 -10.36 7.60 -8.97
C MET A 149 -8.93 7.60 -9.50
N CYS A 150 -8.73 7.78 -10.80
CA CYS A 150 -7.41 7.89 -11.41
C CYS A 150 -6.65 9.13 -10.92
N MET A 151 -7.33 10.29 -10.83
CA MET A 151 -6.76 11.53 -10.30
C MET A 151 -6.33 11.37 -8.85
N MET A 152 -7.20 10.80 -8.00
CA MET A 152 -6.89 10.55 -6.59
C MET A 152 -5.68 9.63 -6.40
N PHE A 153 -5.48 8.61 -7.24
CA PHE A 153 -4.25 7.81 -7.20
C PHE A 153 -3.00 8.66 -7.45
N SER A 154 -3.04 9.50 -8.50
CA SER A 154 -1.93 10.39 -8.85
C SER A 154 -1.62 11.35 -7.71
N ASP A 155 -2.64 12.04 -7.20
CA ASP A 155 -2.50 13.03 -6.14
C ASP A 155 -2.02 12.43 -4.83
N VAL A 156 -2.44 11.20 -4.50
CA VAL A 156 -1.90 10.46 -3.34
C VAL A 156 -0.41 10.24 -3.49
N PHE A 157 0.06 9.75 -4.65
CA PHE A 157 1.48 9.48 -4.84
C PHE A 157 2.33 10.75 -4.77
N GLU A 158 1.88 11.83 -5.37
CA GLU A 158 2.56 13.12 -5.28
C GLU A 158 2.56 13.68 -3.85
N ASN A 159 1.44 13.57 -3.11
CA ASN A 159 1.34 14.02 -1.72
C ASN A 159 2.24 13.23 -0.76
N ILE A 160 2.46 11.95 -1.00
CA ILE A 160 3.41 11.15 -0.21
C ILE A 160 4.86 11.32 -0.64
N GLY A 161 5.14 12.11 -1.71
CA GLY A 161 6.48 12.46 -2.18
C GLY A 161 7.05 11.51 -3.23
N ILE A 162 6.22 10.76 -3.95
CA ILE A 162 6.65 9.98 -5.12
C ILE A 162 6.57 10.88 -6.34
N GLU A 163 7.67 11.03 -7.08
CA GLU A 163 7.73 11.88 -8.27
C GLU A 163 7.00 11.23 -9.45
N THR A 164 6.44 12.03 -10.37
CA THR A 164 5.70 11.56 -11.57
C THR A 164 6.45 10.50 -12.38
N LYS A 165 7.77 10.60 -12.48
CA LYS A 165 8.61 9.62 -13.20
C LYS A 165 8.74 8.25 -12.51
N ASP A 166 8.36 8.16 -11.23
CA ASP A 166 8.56 6.98 -10.38
C ASP A 166 7.28 6.15 -10.19
N TYR A 167 6.16 6.55 -10.83
CA TYR A 167 4.92 5.79 -10.84
C TYR A 167 4.19 5.90 -12.17
N ILE A 168 3.29 4.99 -12.42
CA ILE A 168 2.33 5.04 -13.51
C ILE A 168 1.00 4.43 -13.08
N ILE A 169 -0.10 5.05 -13.46
CA ILE A 169 -1.44 4.51 -13.31
C ILE A 169 -1.87 3.97 -14.67
N ARG A 170 -2.14 2.67 -14.72
CA ARG A 170 -2.58 1.97 -15.92
C ARG A 170 -4.10 1.88 -15.92
N LEU A 171 -4.74 2.41 -16.94
CA LEU A 171 -6.18 2.45 -17.14
C LEU A 171 -6.57 1.48 -18.25
N ASN A 172 -7.55 0.62 -17.98
CA ASN A 172 -8.16 -0.26 -18.96
C ASN A 172 -9.68 -0.37 -18.72
N ASN A 173 -10.37 -1.13 -19.56
CA ASN A 173 -11.77 -1.50 -19.36
C ASN A 173 -11.93 -3.01 -19.48
N ARG A 174 -12.54 -3.64 -18.48
CA ARG A 174 -12.80 -5.07 -18.44
C ARG A 174 -13.55 -5.56 -19.69
N ASN A 175 -14.49 -4.75 -20.18
CA ASN A 175 -15.31 -5.11 -21.31
C ASN A 175 -14.55 -5.23 -22.63
N LEU A 176 -13.37 -4.61 -22.79
CA LEU A 176 -12.51 -4.82 -23.96
C LEU A 176 -12.05 -6.27 -24.08
N LEU A 177 -11.52 -6.81 -22.97
CA LEU A 177 -11.08 -8.20 -22.96
C LEU A 177 -12.25 -9.18 -23.07
N ASP A 178 -13.36 -8.91 -22.40
CA ASP A 178 -14.55 -9.76 -22.47
C ASP A 178 -15.12 -9.81 -23.91
N ALA A 179 -15.15 -8.66 -24.61
CA ALA A 179 -15.55 -8.60 -26.00
C ALA A 179 -14.60 -9.39 -26.91
N LEU A 180 -13.27 -9.23 -26.71
CA LEU A 180 -12.27 -10.00 -27.43
C LEU A 180 -12.41 -11.51 -27.22
N LEU A 181 -12.61 -11.96 -25.98
CA LEU A 181 -12.80 -13.38 -25.67
C LEU A 181 -14.08 -13.94 -26.28
N ASN A 182 -15.17 -13.14 -26.34
CA ASN A 182 -16.42 -13.55 -27.01
C ASN A 182 -16.24 -13.79 -28.51
N GLN A 183 -15.37 -13.02 -29.21
CA GLN A 183 -15.07 -13.24 -30.62
C GLN A 183 -14.51 -14.65 -30.88
N VAL A 184 -13.72 -15.17 -29.93
CA VAL A 184 -13.12 -16.52 -30.02
C VAL A 184 -13.93 -17.58 -29.27
N LYS A 185 -15.21 -17.30 -28.96
CA LYS A 185 -16.15 -18.20 -28.31
C LYS A 185 -15.73 -18.65 -26.89
N ILE A 186 -15.09 -17.76 -26.15
CA ILE A 186 -14.72 -17.93 -24.76
C ILE A 186 -15.57 -16.99 -23.94
N SER A 187 -16.60 -17.49 -23.26
CA SER A 187 -17.45 -16.68 -22.39
C SER A 187 -17.84 -17.42 -21.13
N ILE A 188 -18.25 -16.66 -20.12
CA ILE A 188 -18.80 -17.23 -18.86
C ILE A 188 -20.01 -18.11 -19.13
N LYS A 189 -20.84 -17.76 -20.15
CA LYS A 189 -22.07 -18.51 -20.49
C LYS A 189 -21.76 -19.83 -21.16
N ASP A 190 -20.72 -19.88 -22.01
CA ASP A 190 -20.40 -21.08 -22.79
C ASP A 190 -19.53 -22.05 -22.01
N ASN A 191 -18.51 -21.58 -21.33
CA ASN A 191 -17.60 -22.38 -20.49
C ASN A 191 -16.93 -21.51 -19.42
N ASN A 192 -17.54 -21.44 -18.25
CA ASN A 192 -17.07 -20.63 -17.14
C ASN A 192 -15.66 -21.03 -16.66
N ASP A 193 -15.36 -22.34 -16.59
CA ASP A 193 -14.07 -22.83 -16.10
C ASP A 193 -12.91 -22.43 -17.05
N GLN A 194 -13.16 -22.54 -18.35
CA GLN A 194 -12.17 -22.13 -19.36
C GLN A 194 -11.96 -20.61 -19.32
N TYR A 195 -13.04 -19.83 -19.25
CA TYR A 195 -12.98 -18.38 -19.13
C TYR A 195 -12.17 -17.96 -17.89
N LEU A 196 -12.46 -18.51 -16.72
CA LEU A 196 -11.73 -18.23 -15.50
C LEU A 196 -10.25 -18.66 -15.59
N THR A 197 -9.96 -19.78 -16.27
CA THR A 197 -8.58 -20.23 -16.47
C THR A 197 -7.81 -19.28 -17.39
N VAL A 198 -8.44 -18.77 -18.46
CA VAL A 198 -7.85 -17.73 -19.33
C VAL A 198 -7.55 -16.49 -18.52
N MET A 199 -8.52 -16.00 -17.78
CA MET A 199 -8.35 -14.78 -16.98
C MET A 199 -7.26 -14.91 -15.92
N ARG A 200 -7.24 -16.02 -15.17
CA ARG A 200 -6.16 -16.34 -14.20
C ARG A 200 -4.79 -16.48 -14.84
N SER A 201 -4.75 -16.86 -16.12
CA SER A 201 -3.50 -16.96 -16.88
C SER A 201 -2.97 -15.58 -17.25
N ILE A 202 -3.84 -14.69 -17.70
CA ILE A 202 -3.50 -13.31 -18.08
C ILE A 202 -3.07 -12.49 -16.85
N ASP A 203 -3.76 -12.66 -15.72
CA ASP A 203 -3.41 -12.01 -14.43
C ASP A 203 -1.95 -12.31 -13.96
N LYS A 204 -1.36 -13.37 -14.51
CA LYS A 204 0.05 -13.71 -14.20
C LYS A 204 1.06 -13.07 -15.17
N LEU A 205 0.62 -12.17 -16.06
CA LEU A 205 1.47 -11.58 -17.11
C LEU A 205 2.71 -10.89 -16.50
N ASP A 206 2.55 -10.05 -15.51
CA ASP A 206 3.66 -9.33 -14.87
C ASP A 206 4.72 -10.27 -14.28
N ARG A 207 4.30 -11.45 -13.79
CA ARG A 207 5.17 -12.43 -13.16
C ARG A 207 5.81 -13.42 -14.13
N LEU A 208 5.05 -13.84 -15.14
CA LEU A 208 5.45 -14.94 -16.06
C LEU A 208 5.88 -14.46 -17.44
N GLY A 209 5.58 -13.20 -17.76
CA GLY A 209 5.76 -12.65 -19.09
C GLY A 209 4.86 -13.31 -20.15
N ILE A 210 4.89 -12.79 -21.34
CA ILE A 210 4.09 -13.28 -22.49
C ILE A 210 4.30 -14.78 -22.74
N LYS A 211 5.54 -15.27 -22.63
CA LYS A 211 5.84 -16.70 -22.83
C LYS A 211 5.11 -17.61 -21.86
N GLY A 212 5.15 -17.25 -20.56
CA GLY A 212 4.47 -18.05 -19.52
C GLY A 212 2.95 -17.98 -19.61
N VAL A 213 2.40 -16.83 -20.01
CA VAL A 213 0.96 -16.67 -20.28
C VAL A 213 0.55 -17.52 -21.48
N ARG A 214 1.30 -17.49 -22.59
CA ARG A 214 1.06 -18.33 -23.77
C ARG A 214 1.00 -19.83 -23.43
N GLU A 215 1.92 -20.31 -22.58
CA GLU A 215 1.91 -21.70 -22.11
C GLU A 215 0.63 -22.04 -21.32
N LEU A 216 0.18 -21.13 -20.43
CA LEU A 216 -1.02 -21.29 -19.62
C LEU A 216 -2.32 -21.14 -20.43
N LEU A 217 -2.34 -20.33 -21.47
CA LEU A 217 -3.47 -20.25 -22.39
C LEU A 217 -3.58 -21.54 -23.23
N GLY A 218 -2.46 -22.21 -23.52
CA GLY A 218 -2.42 -23.50 -24.19
C GLY A 218 -2.64 -24.67 -23.23
N LYS A 219 -1.77 -25.68 -23.32
CA LYS A 219 -1.89 -26.93 -22.56
C LYS A 219 -1.47 -26.81 -21.09
N GLY A 220 -0.74 -25.76 -20.71
CA GLY A 220 -0.24 -25.53 -19.36
C GLY A 220 1.28 -25.50 -19.30
N ARG A 221 1.83 -25.33 -18.09
CA ARG A 221 3.28 -25.23 -17.87
C ARG A 221 3.72 -25.95 -16.60
N LYS A 222 4.99 -26.32 -16.58
CA LYS A 222 5.70 -26.73 -15.36
C LYS A 222 6.40 -25.51 -14.75
N ASP A 223 6.27 -25.36 -13.45
CA ASP A 223 7.02 -24.34 -12.72
C ASP A 223 8.47 -24.78 -12.40
N LYS A 224 9.23 -23.93 -11.70
CA LYS A 224 10.62 -24.24 -11.31
C LYS A 224 10.72 -25.37 -10.29
N SER A 225 9.64 -25.69 -9.55
CA SER A 225 9.55 -26.81 -8.59
C SER A 225 9.20 -28.14 -9.28
N GLY A 226 8.79 -28.09 -10.53
CA GLY A 226 8.37 -29.26 -11.32
C GLY A 226 6.87 -29.52 -11.29
N ASP A 227 6.11 -28.69 -10.56
CA ASP A 227 4.65 -28.78 -10.46
C ASP A 227 4.01 -28.32 -11.79
N PHE A 228 3.06 -29.12 -12.28
CA PHE A 228 2.36 -28.83 -13.53
C PHE A 228 1.06 -28.09 -13.28
N THR A 229 0.91 -26.90 -13.86
CA THR A 229 -0.34 -26.15 -13.89
C THR A 229 -1.03 -26.41 -15.24
N LYS A 230 -2.24 -26.97 -15.22
CA LYS A 230 -3.08 -27.18 -16.42
C LYS A 230 -3.44 -25.81 -17.04
N GLY A 231 -3.42 -25.72 -18.35
CA GLY A 231 -3.81 -24.53 -19.09
C GLY A 231 -5.26 -24.50 -19.51
N ALA A 232 -5.62 -23.46 -20.26
CA ALA A 232 -6.98 -23.25 -20.79
C ALA A 232 -7.30 -24.08 -22.06
N ASP A 233 -6.29 -24.75 -22.65
CA ASP A 233 -6.39 -25.60 -23.84
C ASP A 233 -6.96 -24.88 -25.08
N LEU A 234 -6.54 -23.63 -25.30
CA LEU A 234 -6.93 -22.80 -26.44
C LEU A 234 -6.18 -23.19 -27.71
N SER A 235 -6.82 -22.94 -28.88
CA SER A 235 -6.15 -23.04 -30.18
C SER A 235 -5.06 -21.95 -30.34
N ASN A 236 -4.14 -22.17 -31.28
CA ASN A 236 -3.08 -21.18 -31.54
C ASN A 236 -3.66 -19.84 -32.01
N GLU A 237 -4.73 -19.84 -32.81
CA GLU A 237 -5.39 -18.62 -33.31
C GLU A 237 -5.99 -17.83 -32.15
N GLN A 238 -6.65 -18.51 -31.20
CA GLN A 238 -7.22 -17.88 -29.98
C GLN A 238 -6.10 -17.29 -29.11
N ILE A 239 -5.01 -18.04 -28.91
CA ILE A 239 -3.85 -17.59 -28.15
C ILE A 239 -3.21 -16.39 -28.80
N ASP A 240 -3.00 -16.41 -30.12
CA ASP A 240 -2.37 -15.31 -30.84
C ASP A 240 -3.18 -14.02 -30.80
N LEU A 241 -4.51 -14.11 -30.89
CA LEU A 241 -5.39 -12.95 -30.73
C LEU A 241 -5.26 -12.31 -29.34
N ILE A 242 -5.31 -13.12 -28.29
CA ILE A 242 -5.17 -12.65 -26.90
C ILE A 242 -3.79 -12.04 -26.68
N ILE A 243 -2.72 -12.70 -27.10
CA ILE A 243 -1.35 -12.22 -26.93
C ILE A 243 -1.11 -10.93 -27.73
N ASN A 244 -1.66 -10.81 -28.94
CA ASN A 244 -1.57 -9.57 -29.73
C ASN A 244 -2.27 -8.40 -29.02
N PHE A 245 -3.42 -8.65 -28.40
CA PHE A 245 -4.10 -7.63 -27.61
C PHE A 245 -3.28 -7.21 -26.37
N LEU A 246 -2.73 -8.16 -25.61
CA LEU A 246 -1.92 -7.87 -24.44
C LEU A 246 -0.62 -7.11 -24.81
N ASN A 247 -0.02 -7.41 -25.96
CA ASN A 247 1.18 -6.71 -26.44
C ASN A 247 0.92 -5.23 -26.75
N GLN A 248 -0.35 -4.81 -27.00
CA GLN A 248 -0.66 -3.40 -27.20
C GLN A 248 -0.36 -2.55 -25.96
N GLY A 249 -0.29 -3.14 -24.76
CA GLY A 249 0.02 -2.39 -23.54
C GLY A 249 1.30 -1.56 -23.64
N GLU A 250 2.38 -2.13 -24.20
CA GLU A 250 3.63 -1.39 -24.37
C GLU A 250 3.57 -0.32 -25.47
N GLU A 251 2.77 -0.52 -26.51
CA GLU A 251 2.61 0.44 -27.58
C GLU A 251 1.67 1.59 -27.16
N CYS A 252 0.62 1.29 -26.41
CA CYS A 252 -0.33 2.29 -25.89
C CYS A 252 0.36 3.32 -24.97
N LYS A 253 1.33 2.90 -24.17
CA LYS A 253 2.08 3.79 -23.26
C LYS A 253 2.98 4.81 -23.98
N LYS A 254 3.29 4.59 -25.28
CA LYS A 254 4.18 5.45 -26.07
C LYS A 254 3.46 6.56 -26.83
N VAL A 255 2.14 6.56 -26.84
CA VAL A 255 1.30 7.48 -27.60
C VAL A 255 0.25 8.14 -26.69
N SER A 256 -0.43 9.20 -27.18
CA SER A 256 -1.54 9.80 -26.42
C SER A 256 -2.65 8.78 -26.19
N ARG A 257 -3.42 8.97 -25.11
CA ARG A 257 -4.58 8.10 -24.78
C ARG A 257 -5.57 8.03 -25.95
N GLU A 258 -5.84 9.14 -26.62
CA GLU A 258 -6.68 9.20 -27.82
C GLU A 258 -6.14 8.26 -28.92
N ASN A 259 -4.86 8.37 -29.26
CA ASN A 259 -4.25 7.53 -30.29
C ASN A 259 -4.21 6.06 -29.88
N ALA A 260 -3.96 5.76 -28.61
CA ALA A 260 -4.01 4.40 -28.10
C ALA A 260 -5.40 3.78 -28.26
N LEU A 261 -6.45 4.50 -27.91
CA LEU A 261 -7.84 4.05 -28.04
C LEU A 261 -8.28 3.92 -29.50
N LEU A 262 -7.88 4.85 -30.36
CA LEU A 262 -8.12 4.78 -31.81
C LEU A 262 -7.44 3.53 -32.42
N ASN A 263 -6.22 3.23 -32.03
CA ASN A 263 -5.49 2.06 -32.54
C ASN A 263 -6.13 0.74 -32.05
N LEU A 264 -6.51 0.66 -30.76
CA LEU A 264 -7.22 -0.49 -30.21
C LEU A 264 -8.55 -0.72 -30.92
N ASN A 265 -9.36 0.35 -31.11
CA ASN A 265 -10.63 0.25 -31.79
C ASN A 265 -10.48 -0.22 -33.23
N LYS A 266 -9.55 0.37 -33.98
CA LYS A 266 -9.27 0.00 -35.37
C LYS A 266 -8.79 -1.45 -35.54
N THR A 267 -8.04 -1.98 -34.54
CA THR A 267 -7.39 -3.29 -34.66
C THR A 267 -8.26 -4.43 -34.14
N PHE A 268 -9.09 -4.20 -33.11
CA PHE A 268 -9.78 -5.26 -32.36
C PHE A 268 -11.29 -5.10 -32.30
N CYS A 269 -11.86 -3.96 -32.75
CA CYS A 269 -13.30 -3.74 -32.66
C CYS A 269 -14.06 -4.60 -33.69
N GLU A 270 -14.83 -5.57 -33.18
CA GLU A 270 -15.76 -6.39 -33.96
C GLU A 270 -17.14 -6.45 -33.30
N SER A 271 -17.39 -5.68 -32.25
CA SER A 271 -18.65 -5.72 -31.50
C SER A 271 -18.97 -4.36 -30.86
N ASP A 272 -20.28 -4.07 -30.75
CA ASP A 272 -20.81 -2.87 -30.08
C ASP A 272 -20.28 -2.78 -28.62
N LYS A 273 -20.12 -3.91 -27.92
CA LYS A 273 -19.62 -3.95 -26.56
C LYS A 273 -18.16 -3.46 -26.46
N PHE A 274 -17.33 -3.77 -27.47
CA PHE A 274 -15.95 -3.26 -27.53
C PHE A 274 -15.96 -1.74 -27.78
N GLU A 275 -16.81 -1.27 -28.68
CA GLU A 275 -16.95 0.14 -29.02
C GLU A 275 -17.47 0.96 -27.82
N GLU A 276 -18.46 0.45 -27.08
CA GLU A 276 -18.94 1.05 -25.83
C GLU A 276 -17.81 1.19 -24.81
N ALA A 277 -16.99 0.15 -24.61
CA ALA A 277 -15.86 0.19 -23.68
C ALA A 277 -14.78 1.21 -24.10
N ILE A 278 -14.52 1.34 -25.39
CA ILE A 278 -13.66 2.41 -25.94
C ILE A 278 -14.27 3.79 -25.67
N GLY A 279 -15.60 3.96 -25.85
CA GLY A 279 -16.32 5.18 -25.56
C GLY A 279 -16.23 5.61 -24.08
N GLU A 280 -16.34 4.66 -23.15
CA GLU A 280 -16.14 4.92 -21.72
C GLU A 280 -14.70 5.40 -21.42
N LEU A 281 -13.70 4.73 -21.98
CA LEU A 281 -12.31 5.13 -21.81
C LEU A 281 -11.98 6.47 -22.45
N ASN A 282 -12.59 6.80 -23.62
CA ASN A 282 -12.47 8.13 -24.24
C ASN A 282 -13.04 9.22 -23.34
N SER A 283 -14.22 8.96 -22.73
CA SER A 283 -14.85 9.92 -21.81
C SER A 283 -13.97 10.20 -20.59
N ILE A 284 -13.39 9.16 -19.99
CA ILE A 284 -12.44 9.28 -18.87
C ILE A 284 -11.19 10.04 -19.33
N SER A 285 -10.62 9.67 -20.49
CA SER A 285 -9.39 10.27 -21.01
C SER A 285 -9.55 11.77 -21.29
N SER A 286 -10.67 12.19 -21.89
CA SER A 286 -10.94 13.60 -22.14
C SER A 286 -10.97 14.43 -20.85
N ILE A 287 -11.60 13.90 -19.80
CA ILE A 287 -11.63 14.57 -18.48
C ILE A 287 -10.23 14.72 -17.90
N LEU A 288 -9.42 13.64 -17.97
CA LEU A 288 -8.05 13.66 -17.47
C LEU A 288 -7.17 14.65 -18.24
N ASP A 289 -7.33 14.74 -19.58
CA ASP A 289 -6.60 15.67 -20.43
C ASP A 289 -6.96 17.12 -20.12
N ASP A 290 -8.26 17.42 -20.01
CA ASP A 290 -8.77 18.75 -19.67
C ASP A 290 -8.25 19.26 -18.31
N LEU A 291 -7.94 18.33 -17.37
CA LEU A 291 -7.45 18.63 -16.04
C LEU A 291 -5.94 18.50 -15.89
N GLY A 292 -5.21 18.19 -16.97
CA GLY A 292 -3.76 18.15 -17.01
C GLY A 292 -3.10 16.88 -16.45
N TYR A 293 -3.87 15.80 -16.29
CA TYR A 293 -3.33 14.47 -15.95
C TYR A 293 -2.89 13.76 -17.24
N ASN A 294 -1.67 14.00 -17.65
CA ASN A 294 -1.12 13.48 -18.90
C ASN A 294 -0.78 11.96 -18.85
N GLU A 295 -0.30 11.42 -19.97
CA GLU A 295 0.01 10.00 -20.14
C GLU A 295 1.22 9.53 -19.32
N GLU A 296 2.09 10.44 -18.90
CA GLU A 296 3.20 10.11 -17.99
C GLU A 296 2.69 9.66 -16.61
N LYS A 297 1.52 10.19 -16.20
CA LYS A 297 0.85 9.84 -14.95
C LYS A 297 -0.15 8.69 -15.12
N ILE A 298 -0.99 8.78 -16.17
CA ILE A 298 -2.12 7.85 -16.38
C ILE A 298 -2.14 7.43 -17.85
N ALA A 299 -1.84 6.17 -18.14
CA ALA A 299 -1.76 5.63 -19.50
C ALA A 299 -2.79 4.53 -19.74
N ILE A 300 -3.26 4.41 -20.99
CA ILE A 300 -4.06 3.25 -21.42
C ILE A 300 -3.15 2.02 -21.48
N ASP A 301 -3.58 0.92 -20.86
CA ASP A 301 -2.86 -0.34 -20.89
C ASP A 301 -3.82 -1.54 -20.93
N PRO A 302 -4.12 -2.09 -22.11
CA PRO A 302 -5.02 -3.24 -22.26
C PRO A 302 -4.50 -4.53 -21.61
N SER A 303 -3.24 -4.57 -21.20
CA SER A 303 -2.66 -5.72 -20.49
C SER A 303 -3.09 -5.81 -19.02
N VAL A 304 -3.63 -4.74 -18.45
CA VAL A 304 -4.18 -4.74 -17.09
C VAL A 304 -5.45 -5.57 -17.05
N VAL A 305 -5.38 -6.68 -16.30
CA VAL A 305 -6.51 -7.60 -16.11
C VAL A 305 -6.62 -7.91 -14.63
N ARG A 306 -7.48 -7.15 -13.94
CA ARG A 306 -7.68 -7.28 -12.50
C ARG A 306 -9.10 -7.67 -12.13
N GLY A 307 -9.27 -8.17 -10.89
CA GLY A 307 -10.57 -8.40 -10.29
C GLY A 307 -11.42 -9.42 -11.03
N LEU A 308 -10.95 -10.66 -11.10
CA LEU A 308 -11.67 -11.78 -11.72
C LEU A 308 -13.09 -11.89 -11.17
N GLY A 309 -14.09 -11.69 -12.05
CA GLY A 309 -15.51 -11.77 -11.70
C GLY A 309 -16.06 -10.63 -10.84
N TYR A 310 -15.26 -9.59 -10.57
CA TYR A 310 -15.60 -8.49 -9.67
C TYR A 310 -15.90 -7.19 -10.43
N TYR A 311 -14.97 -6.76 -11.30
CA TYR A 311 -15.12 -5.52 -12.05
C TYR A 311 -16.01 -5.68 -13.27
N THR A 312 -16.79 -4.61 -13.57
CA THR A 312 -17.82 -4.57 -14.61
C THR A 312 -17.55 -3.55 -15.72
N GLY A 313 -16.51 -2.74 -15.60
CA GLY A 313 -16.19 -1.64 -16.51
C GLY A 313 -14.71 -1.21 -16.41
N PRO A 314 -14.42 0.09 -16.29
CA PRO A 314 -13.07 0.63 -16.12
C PRO A 314 -12.33 -0.02 -14.94
N ILE A 315 -11.04 -0.26 -15.13
CA ILE A 315 -10.13 -0.83 -14.13
C ILE A 315 -8.84 -0.04 -14.09
N TYR A 316 -8.26 0.07 -12.89
CA TYR A 316 -7.07 0.88 -12.62
C TYR A 316 -6.01 0.04 -11.93
N GLU A 317 -4.76 0.28 -12.26
CA GLU A 317 -3.64 -0.31 -11.57
C GLU A 317 -2.52 0.71 -11.41
N ALA A 318 -2.02 0.81 -10.18
CA ALA A 318 -0.96 1.74 -9.85
C ALA A 318 0.34 0.98 -9.58
N ASP A 319 1.34 1.23 -10.44
CA ASP A 319 2.67 0.66 -10.33
C ASP A 319 3.71 1.72 -10.00
N LEU A 320 4.73 1.30 -9.26
CA LEU A 320 5.94 2.08 -9.09
C LEU A 320 6.95 1.68 -10.18
N VAL A 321 7.57 2.67 -10.81
CA VAL A 321 8.49 2.49 -11.95
C VAL A 321 9.92 2.71 -11.47
N PHE A 322 10.76 1.67 -11.58
CA PHE A 322 12.15 1.71 -11.11
C PHE A 322 13.14 1.24 -12.17
N PRO A 323 13.50 2.10 -13.14
CA PRO A 323 14.31 1.70 -14.29
C PRO A 323 15.71 1.14 -13.97
N LYS A 324 16.21 1.36 -12.75
CA LYS A 324 17.60 1.04 -12.36
C LYS A 324 17.72 0.02 -11.21
N ASN A 325 16.63 -0.54 -10.70
CA ASN A 325 16.70 -1.45 -9.56
C ASN A 325 16.01 -2.78 -9.90
N GLU A 326 16.83 -3.83 -10.19
CA GLU A 326 16.34 -5.16 -10.54
C GLU A 326 15.50 -5.83 -9.42
N GLU A 327 15.75 -5.51 -8.15
CA GLU A 327 14.96 -6.04 -7.02
C GLU A 327 13.53 -5.51 -7.02
N LEU A 328 13.32 -4.29 -7.53
CA LEU A 328 12.03 -3.62 -7.61
C LEU A 328 11.27 -3.89 -8.91
N ASN A 329 11.95 -4.27 -9.99
CA ASN A 329 11.31 -4.61 -11.27
C ASN A 329 10.28 -5.75 -11.17
N ASN A 330 10.35 -6.55 -10.09
CA ASN A 330 9.40 -7.63 -9.79
C ASN A 330 8.46 -7.29 -8.63
N PHE A 331 8.47 -6.05 -8.13
CA PHE A 331 7.67 -5.68 -6.97
C PHE A 331 6.17 -5.69 -7.28
N GLY A 332 5.80 -5.29 -8.51
CA GLY A 332 4.43 -5.23 -9.01
C GLY A 332 3.61 -4.09 -8.38
N SER A 333 2.33 -4.10 -8.65
CA SER A 333 1.39 -3.05 -8.30
C SER A 333 1.30 -2.80 -6.79
N VAL A 334 1.20 -1.55 -6.39
CA VAL A 334 0.99 -1.09 -5.00
C VAL A 334 -0.46 -0.67 -4.72
N GLY A 335 -1.27 -0.55 -5.77
CA GLY A 335 -2.69 -0.24 -5.65
C GLY A 335 -3.46 -0.65 -6.89
N GLY A 336 -4.77 -0.68 -6.78
CA GLY A 336 -5.64 -1.00 -7.90
C GLY A 336 -7.10 -0.71 -7.56
N GLY A 337 -7.94 -0.70 -8.58
CA GLY A 337 -9.34 -0.40 -8.43
C GLY A 337 -10.13 -0.65 -9.71
N GLY A 338 -11.36 -0.18 -9.73
CA GLY A 338 -12.23 -0.25 -10.89
C GLY A 338 -13.69 -0.14 -10.55
N ARG A 339 -14.54 -0.24 -11.58
CA ARG A 339 -15.99 -0.22 -11.49
C ARG A 339 -16.55 -1.61 -11.14
N TYR A 340 -17.48 -1.66 -10.19
CA TYR A 340 -18.09 -2.88 -9.67
C TYR A 340 -19.58 -2.69 -9.37
N ASP A 341 -20.45 -2.87 -10.36
CA ASP A 341 -21.86 -2.51 -10.27
C ASP A 341 -22.74 -3.59 -9.61
N ASN A 342 -22.25 -4.82 -9.44
CA ASN A 342 -23.02 -5.96 -8.96
C ASN A 342 -22.84 -6.25 -7.46
N LEU A 343 -22.05 -5.43 -6.73
CA LEU A 343 -21.66 -5.74 -5.37
C LEU A 343 -22.83 -5.69 -4.38
N VAL A 344 -23.65 -4.64 -4.48
CA VAL A 344 -24.82 -4.45 -3.64
C VAL A 344 -25.99 -5.30 -4.08
N ASP A 345 -26.09 -5.63 -5.39
CA ASP A 345 -27.16 -6.43 -5.99
C ASP A 345 -27.32 -7.79 -5.28
N ARG A 346 -26.23 -8.46 -5.01
CA ARG A 346 -26.24 -9.74 -4.32
C ARG A 346 -26.86 -9.69 -2.91
N LEU A 347 -26.70 -8.58 -2.21
CA LEU A 347 -27.14 -8.44 -0.82
C LEU A 347 -28.55 -7.80 -0.72
N LYS A 348 -28.92 -6.98 -1.68
CA LYS A 348 -30.20 -6.22 -1.69
C LYS A 348 -31.06 -6.49 -2.90
N GLY A 349 -30.58 -7.16 -3.96
CA GLY A 349 -31.31 -7.37 -5.20
C GLY A 349 -31.46 -6.12 -6.05
N VAL A 350 -30.61 -5.09 -5.84
CA VAL A 350 -30.60 -3.82 -6.60
C VAL A 350 -29.21 -3.54 -7.12
N LYS A 351 -29.07 -3.35 -8.43
CA LYS A 351 -27.82 -2.93 -9.05
C LYS A 351 -27.50 -1.49 -8.65
N VAL A 352 -26.33 -1.29 -8.07
CA VAL A 352 -25.86 0.02 -7.64
C VAL A 352 -24.49 0.25 -8.25
N PRO A 353 -24.37 1.17 -9.22
CA PRO A 353 -23.08 1.49 -9.82
C PRO A 353 -22.08 1.95 -8.77
N ALA A 354 -20.89 1.39 -8.80
CA ALA A 354 -19.84 1.78 -7.87
C ALA A 354 -18.46 1.68 -8.53
N THR A 355 -17.56 2.56 -8.11
CA THR A 355 -16.16 2.53 -8.50
C THR A 355 -15.29 2.91 -7.31
N GLY A 356 -14.09 2.34 -7.21
CA GLY A 356 -13.22 2.60 -6.08
C GLY A 356 -11.78 2.21 -6.34
N ILE A 357 -10.91 2.67 -5.45
CA ILE A 357 -9.48 2.40 -5.44
C ILE A 357 -9.04 1.86 -4.08
N SER A 358 -8.03 1.01 -4.10
CA SER A 358 -7.39 0.44 -2.91
C SER A 358 -5.87 0.57 -3.01
N ILE A 359 -5.26 1.11 -1.98
CA ILE A 359 -3.80 1.23 -1.85
C ILE A 359 -3.32 0.25 -0.79
N GLY A 360 -2.41 -0.64 -1.17
CA GLY A 360 -1.73 -1.56 -0.25
C GLY A 360 -0.58 -0.86 0.50
N VAL A 361 -0.89 -0.16 1.59
CA VAL A 361 0.06 0.73 2.29
C VAL A 361 1.26 -0.04 2.84
N SER A 362 1.08 -1.25 3.36
CA SER A 362 2.20 -2.09 3.81
C SER A 362 3.17 -2.42 2.68
N ARG A 363 2.63 -2.65 1.48
CA ARG A 363 3.44 -2.93 0.29
C ARG A 363 4.12 -1.66 -0.22
N LEU A 364 3.39 -0.54 -0.27
CA LEU A 364 3.93 0.77 -0.63
C LEU A 364 5.08 1.18 0.29
N LEU A 365 4.93 1.00 1.62
CA LEU A 365 6.00 1.26 2.59
C LEU A 365 7.24 0.39 2.32
N SER A 366 7.04 -0.90 2.00
CA SER A 366 8.15 -1.79 1.66
C SER A 366 8.90 -1.32 0.41
N ALA A 367 8.19 -0.85 -0.61
CA ALA A 367 8.79 -0.31 -1.83
C ALA A 367 9.56 1.00 -1.57
N ILE A 368 8.99 1.92 -0.79
CA ILE A 368 9.63 3.19 -0.43
C ILE A 368 10.93 2.95 0.34
N LYS A 369 10.97 1.98 1.24
CA LYS A 369 12.18 1.60 1.98
C LYS A 369 13.30 1.09 1.06
N ILE A 370 12.98 0.24 0.08
CA ILE A 370 13.96 -0.26 -0.89
C ILE A 370 14.53 0.89 -1.74
N LEU A 371 13.74 1.92 -2.01
CA LEU A 371 14.17 3.11 -2.75
C LEU A 371 15.15 3.99 -2.00
N ASN A 372 15.40 3.73 -0.70
CA ASN A 372 16.19 4.63 0.15
C ASN A 372 15.78 6.12 0.03
N LYS A 373 14.52 6.39 -0.29
CA LYS A 373 13.96 7.75 -0.24
C LYS A 373 13.78 8.12 1.24
N ASN A 374 14.91 8.44 1.88
CA ASN A 374 15.06 8.75 3.32
C ASN A 374 14.29 9.99 3.80
N ASN A 375 13.42 10.58 2.97
CA ASN A 375 12.65 11.77 3.32
C ASN A 375 11.38 11.47 4.14
N ILE A 376 11.14 10.20 4.52
CA ILE A 376 10.06 9.81 5.43
C ILE A 376 10.69 9.29 6.74
N ASN A 377 11.52 10.10 7.36
CA ASN A 377 12.07 9.82 8.69
C ASN A 377 11.10 10.34 9.75
N PHE A 378 10.15 9.52 10.15
CA PHE A 378 9.41 9.74 11.39
C PHE A 378 10.24 9.16 12.53
N THR A 379 10.91 10.01 13.31
CA THR A 379 11.57 9.58 14.54
C THR A 379 10.55 9.54 15.68
N SER A 380 10.61 8.50 16.50
CA SER A 380 9.71 8.34 17.64
C SER A 380 10.09 9.22 18.83
N VAL A 381 11.31 9.75 18.85
CA VAL A 381 11.89 10.53 19.95
C VAL A 381 12.78 11.63 19.37
N ASP A 382 12.50 12.88 19.73
CA ASP A 382 13.32 14.00 19.32
C ASP A 382 14.58 14.11 20.18
N ALA A 383 14.46 13.94 21.49
CA ALA A 383 15.53 14.14 22.46
C ALA A 383 15.59 13.00 23.49
N VAL A 384 16.79 12.60 23.89
CA VAL A 384 17.01 11.75 25.06
C VAL A 384 17.81 12.51 26.11
N VAL A 385 17.24 12.66 27.30
CA VAL A 385 17.94 13.21 28.46
C VAL A 385 18.74 12.09 29.14
N LEU A 386 20.05 12.28 29.24
CA LEU A 386 20.94 11.33 29.88
C LEU A 386 21.02 11.60 31.39
N ILE A 387 21.03 10.55 32.22
CA ILE A 387 21.24 10.68 33.67
C ILE A 387 22.71 10.45 33.97
N MET A 388 23.41 11.53 34.36
CA MET A 388 24.82 11.48 34.72
C MET A 388 25.04 11.35 36.23
N ASP A 389 24.05 11.81 37.02
CA ASP A 389 24.06 11.75 38.49
C ASP A 389 22.75 11.11 38.98
N HIS A 390 22.85 9.87 39.45
CA HIS A 390 21.71 9.10 39.96
C HIS A 390 21.19 9.58 41.33
N SER A 391 21.92 10.45 42.04
CA SER A 391 21.48 11.02 43.31
C SER A 391 20.46 12.13 43.11
N ASP A 392 20.43 12.79 41.93
CA ASP A 392 19.53 13.90 41.63
C ASP A 392 18.65 13.64 40.40
N LYS A 393 17.92 12.55 40.44
CA LYS A 393 17.02 12.13 39.35
C LYS A 393 15.94 13.17 39.03
N SER A 394 15.49 13.90 40.05
CA SER A 394 14.46 14.95 39.90
C SER A 394 14.90 16.06 38.98
N PHE A 395 16.17 16.44 38.99
CA PHE A 395 16.74 17.42 38.08
C PHE A 395 16.60 17.00 36.62
N TYR A 396 17.03 15.78 36.28
CA TYR A 396 16.92 15.26 34.91
C TYR A 396 15.48 15.07 34.46
N PHE A 397 14.59 14.66 35.38
CA PHE A 397 13.16 14.62 35.12
C PHE A 397 12.60 15.98 34.76
N ASN A 398 13.05 17.04 35.45
CA ASN A 398 12.61 18.39 35.18
C ASN A 398 13.06 18.85 33.77
N LEU A 399 14.29 18.57 33.36
CA LEU A 399 14.78 18.86 31.99
C LEU A 399 13.90 18.20 30.94
N ALA A 400 13.59 16.89 31.10
CA ALA A 400 12.70 16.18 30.19
C ALA A 400 11.28 16.78 30.18
N THR A 401 10.78 17.22 31.34
CA THR A 401 9.45 17.86 31.45
C THR A 401 9.40 19.21 30.77
N GLN A 402 10.45 20.02 30.86
CA GLN A 402 10.54 21.29 30.13
C GLN A 402 10.51 21.08 28.62
N LEU A 403 11.23 20.08 28.10
CA LEU A 403 11.18 19.75 26.66
C LEU A 403 9.77 19.31 26.25
N ARG A 404 9.13 18.43 27.03
CA ARG A 404 7.78 17.90 26.76
C ARG A 404 6.69 18.98 26.78
N SER A 405 6.76 19.94 27.73
CA SER A 405 5.80 21.04 27.82
C SER A 405 5.81 21.95 26.59
N GLU A 406 6.91 21.93 25.82
CA GLU A 406 7.11 22.70 24.61
C GLU A 406 6.95 21.86 23.32
N GLY A 407 6.35 20.66 23.44
CA GLY A 407 5.99 19.79 22.32
C GLY A 407 7.15 18.96 21.75
N ILE A 408 8.31 18.91 22.42
CA ILE A 408 9.44 18.05 22.05
C ILE A 408 9.21 16.65 22.62
N VAL A 409 9.27 15.60 21.80
CA VAL A 409 9.17 14.22 22.26
C VAL A 409 10.47 13.83 22.96
N ALA A 410 10.51 13.98 24.29
CA ALA A 410 11.70 13.75 25.08
C ALA A 410 11.59 12.47 25.92
N ASP A 411 12.53 11.53 25.72
CA ASP A 411 12.75 10.35 26.54
C ASP A 411 13.76 10.66 27.64
N LEU A 412 13.63 10.01 28.79
CA LEU A 412 14.58 10.07 29.88
C LEU A 412 15.19 8.68 30.06
N TYR A 413 16.52 8.57 30.02
CA TYR A 413 17.17 7.28 30.22
C TYR A 413 16.92 6.71 31.61
N MET A 414 16.23 5.58 31.72
CA MET A 414 15.84 4.97 33.01
C MET A 414 16.79 3.89 33.53
N GLY A 415 17.89 3.61 32.81
CA GLY A 415 18.87 2.60 33.21
C GLY A 415 20.01 3.19 34.07
N ASP A 416 20.88 2.29 34.61
CA ASP A 416 22.01 2.64 35.46
C ASP A 416 23.36 2.55 34.71
N SER A 417 23.35 2.63 33.39
CA SER A 417 24.57 2.47 32.58
C SER A 417 25.34 3.78 32.43
N ASN A 418 26.62 3.66 32.04
CA ASN A 418 27.49 4.83 31.79
C ASN A 418 27.03 5.63 30.54
N MET A 419 27.57 6.84 30.39
CA MET A 419 27.27 7.79 29.31
C MET A 419 27.37 7.15 27.91
N LYS A 420 28.37 6.31 27.65
CA LYS A 420 28.53 5.64 26.35
C LYS A 420 27.35 4.72 26.01
N ALA A 421 26.87 3.97 26.99
CA ALA A 421 25.70 3.10 26.81
C ALA A 421 24.40 3.90 26.67
N GLN A 422 24.27 5.03 27.38
CA GLN A 422 23.14 5.94 27.27
C GLN A 422 23.09 6.61 25.89
N LEU A 423 24.23 7.06 25.35
CA LEU A 423 24.31 7.59 23.98
C LEU A 423 23.96 6.52 22.94
N LYS A 424 24.42 5.27 23.14
CA LYS A 424 24.01 4.16 22.26
C LYS A 424 22.53 3.85 22.34
N TYR A 425 21.93 4.04 23.50
CA TYR A 425 20.46 3.93 23.66
C TYR A 425 19.75 5.03 22.87
N ALA A 426 20.19 6.31 23.02
CA ALA A 426 19.62 7.44 22.27
C ALA A 426 19.73 7.23 20.75
N ASP A 427 20.87 6.71 20.28
CA ASP A 427 21.09 6.35 18.88
C ASP A 427 20.16 5.24 18.41
N LYS A 428 19.96 4.17 19.20
CA LYS A 428 19.01 3.09 18.90
C LYS A 428 17.56 3.52 18.90
N LYS A 429 17.22 4.57 19.66
CA LYS A 429 15.89 5.21 19.68
C LYS A 429 15.65 6.11 18.48
N GLY A 430 16.67 6.33 17.64
CA GLY A 430 16.57 7.29 16.54
C GLY A 430 16.47 8.75 17.00
N ALA A 431 16.85 9.05 18.25
CA ALA A 431 16.76 10.41 18.78
C ALA A 431 17.65 11.37 18.00
N ARG A 432 17.12 12.58 17.74
CA ARG A 432 17.86 13.64 17.05
C ARG A 432 18.96 14.19 17.92
N VAL A 433 18.67 14.43 19.19
CA VAL A 433 19.62 15.00 20.14
C VAL A 433 19.73 14.20 21.42
N ALA A 434 20.89 14.27 22.06
CA ALA A 434 21.09 13.84 23.45
C ALA A 434 21.36 15.07 24.32
N ILE A 435 20.64 15.16 25.44
CA ILE A 435 20.78 16.21 26.47
C ILE A 435 21.68 15.68 27.56
N ILE A 436 22.80 16.35 27.80
CA ILE A 436 23.87 15.93 28.69
C ILE A 436 24.08 17.01 29.74
N VAL A 437 23.99 16.66 31.02
CA VAL A 437 24.32 17.53 32.14
C VAL A 437 25.14 16.74 33.16
N GLY A 438 26.43 16.95 33.18
CA GLY A 438 27.34 16.41 34.20
C GLY A 438 27.57 17.43 35.35
N GLU A 439 28.59 17.17 36.16
CA GLU A 439 28.93 18.03 37.31
C GLU A 439 29.34 19.44 36.87
N ASP A 440 30.11 19.54 35.80
CA ASP A 440 30.61 20.83 35.27
C ASP A 440 29.46 21.66 34.71
N GLU A 441 28.53 21.02 33.94
CA GLU A 441 27.36 21.71 33.43
C GLU A 441 26.42 22.15 34.56
N LYS A 442 26.20 21.32 35.59
CA LYS A 442 25.42 21.73 36.77
C LYS A 442 26.06 22.95 37.47
N ALA A 443 27.37 22.94 37.68
CA ALA A 443 28.10 24.01 38.35
C ALA A 443 28.01 25.36 37.58
N SER A 444 27.94 25.28 36.26
CA SER A 444 27.84 26.46 35.36
C SER A 444 26.41 26.77 34.92
N ASN A 445 25.40 26.12 35.46
CA ASN A 445 23.98 26.21 35.05
C ASN A 445 23.80 26.11 33.54
N SER A 446 24.48 25.14 32.92
CA SER A 446 24.50 24.91 31.49
C SER A 446 24.06 23.47 31.15
N VAL A 447 23.83 23.23 29.88
CA VAL A 447 23.47 21.94 29.28
C VAL A 447 24.22 21.74 27.97
N THR A 448 24.75 20.56 27.76
CA THR A 448 25.35 20.18 26.50
C THR A 448 24.32 19.40 25.65
N ILE A 449 24.01 19.90 24.46
CA ILE A 449 23.11 19.33 23.48
C ILE A 449 23.95 18.73 22.36
N LYS A 450 23.88 17.42 22.19
CA LYS A 450 24.62 16.70 21.16
C LYS A 450 23.69 16.30 20.01
N ASP A 451 23.98 16.77 18.80
CA ASP A 451 23.31 16.34 17.57
C ASP A 451 23.86 14.97 17.14
N LEU A 452 23.00 13.95 17.22
CA LEU A 452 23.39 12.56 16.97
C LEU A 452 23.45 12.24 15.46
N PHE A 453 22.75 13.01 14.61
CA PHE A 453 22.77 12.82 13.15
C PHE A 453 24.01 13.44 12.52
N LYS A 454 24.34 14.69 12.85
CA LYS A 454 25.61 15.29 12.43
C LYS A 454 26.82 14.44 12.85
N GLY A 455 26.73 13.82 14.01
CA GLY A 455 27.79 12.91 14.48
C GLY A 455 27.99 11.69 13.57
N LYS A 456 26.94 11.20 12.92
CA LYS A 456 27.00 10.08 11.97
C LYS A 456 27.55 10.50 10.60
N GLU A 457 27.12 11.64 10.07
CA GLU A 457 27.61 12.17 8.80
C GLU A 457 29.12 12.43 8.84
N VAL A 458 29.59 13.10 9.89
CA VAL A 458 31.02 13.35 10.10
C VAL A 458 31.81 12.04 10.29
N SER A 459 31.23 11.03 10.95
CA SER A 459 31.92 9.72 11.15
C SER A 459 31.99 8.88 9.87
N SER A 460 31.13 9.11 8.87
CA SER A 460 31.16 8.39 7.58
C SER A 460 32.16 9.03 6.58
N GLU A 461 32.53 10.31 6.78
CA GLU A 461 33.45 11.04 5.91
C GLU A 461 34.92 11.03 6.38
N ILE A 462 35.18 10.71 7.67
CA ILE A 462 36.53 10.78 8.25
C ILE A 462 37.09 9.37 8.45
N SER A 463 38.14 9.04 7.68
CA SER A 463 38.92 7.80 7.78
C SER A 463 40.09 7.87 8.80
N GLU A 464 40.34 8.99 9.49
CA GLU A 464 41.48 9.18 10.40
C GLU A 464 41.07 9.40 11.87
N ASN A 465 41.70 8.63 12.78
CA ASN A 465 41.33 8.46 14.19
C ASN A 465 41.54 9.66 15.13
N GLU A 466 42.16 10.74 14.73
CA GLU A 466 42.52 11.89 15.63
C GLU A 466 41.39 12.93 15.77
N GLU A 467 40.66 13.23 14.71
CA GLU A 467 39.54 14.22 14.77
C GLU A 467 38.28 13.63 15.44
N TRP A 468 38.12 12.31 15.40
CA TRP A 468 37.00 11.62 16.06
C TRP A 468 37.05 11.74 17.61
N ARG A 469 38.25 11.88 18.18
CA ARG A 469 38.48 12.08 19.65
C ARG A 469 38.10 13.48 20.14
N SER A 470 38.06 14.49 19.28
CA SER A 470 37.73 15.85 19.66
C SER A 470 36.24 16.15 19.78
N GLY A 471 35.34 15.37 19.19
CA GLY A 471 33.87 15.32 19.41
C GLY A 471 33.10 16.65 19.41
N LYS A 472 33.79 17.77 19.19
CA LYS A 472 33.28 19.13 19.41
C LYS A 472 32.40 19.68 18.27
N SER A 473 32.43 19.08 17.08
CA SER A 473 31.73 19.62 15.92
C SER A 473 30.20 19.35 15.89
N SER A 474 29.73 18.40 16.70
CA SER A 474 28.32 17.99 16.73
C SER A 474 27.61 18.28 18.07
N GLN A 475 28.18 19.14 18.93
CA GLN A 475 27.57 19.48 20.21
C GLN A 475 27.70 20.96 20.51
N ILE A 476 26.70 21.51 21.20
CA ILE A 476 26.69 22.89 21.71
C ILE A 476 26.44 22.88 23.21
N THR A 477 27.04 23.80 23.94
CA THR A 477 26.77 24.02 25.35
C THR A 477 26.08 25.37 25.51
N VAL A 478 24.92 25.39 26.14
CA VAL A 478 24.08 26.57 26.35
C VAL A 478 23.61 26.64 27.80
N SER A 479 23.10 27.81 28.23
CA SER A 479 22.44 27.89 29.55
C SER A 479 21.19 27.03 29.57
N ILE A 480 20.82 26.47 30.74
CA ILE A 480 19.63 25.63 30.90
C ILE A 480 18.35 26.32 30.38
N ASP A 481 18.24 27.65 30.60
CA ASP A 481 17.08 28.43 30.12
C ASP A 481 16.95 28.46 28.59
N LYS A 482 18.03 28.24 27.85
CA LYS A 482 18.06 28.18 26.38
C LYS A 482 17.98 26.75 25.83
N MET A 483 17.93 25.73 26.69
CA MET A 483 17.92 24.35 26.27
C MET A 483 16.78 24.03 25.28
N VAL A 484 15.58 24.44 25.58
CA VAL A 484 14.41 24.16 24.75
C VAL A 484 14.50 24.83 23.39
N GLU A 485 14.86 26.14 23.33
CA GLU A 485 15.01 26.89 22.10
C GLU A 485 16.09 26.26 21.20
N SER A 486 17.29 26.02 21.77
CA SER A 486 18.40 25.43 21.04
C SER A 486 18.09 24.00 20.54
N THR A 487 17.33 23.21 21.31
CA THR A 487 16.87 21.88 20.89
C THR A 487 15.90 21.97 19.71
N LYS A 488 14.92 22.90 19.75
CA LYS A 488 13.99 23.15 18.64
C LYS A 488 14.72 23.58 17.36
N ASP A 489 15.74 24.41 17.48
CA ASP A 489 16.54 24.87 16.32
C ASP A 489 17.31 23.72 15.66
N ILE A 490 17.92 22.83 16.45
CA ILE A 490 18.61 21.65 15.89
C ILE A 490 17.62 20.72 15.19
N ILE A 491 16.44 20.49 15.77
CA ILE A 491 15.41 19.63 15.18
C ILE A 491 14.89 20.21 13.85
N LYS A 492 14.59 21.53 13.81
CA LYS A 492 14.07 22.22 12.62
C LYS A 492 15.06 22.28 11.45
N ASN A 493 16.35 22.54 11.73
CA ASN A 493 17.39 22.66 10.70
C ASN A 493 17.76 21.33 10.04
N SER A 494 17.03 20.29 10.30
CA SER A 494 17.33 18.92 9.90
C SER A 494 16.13 18.23 9.24
N SER A 495 15.04 18.96 9.04
CA SER A 495 13.80 18.51 8.39
C SER A 495 13.85 18.71 6.89
#